data_29aaccef4349708b341f65d38af7fb6a
#
_entry.id   29aaccef4349708b341f65d38af7fb6a
#
_cell.length_a   1.000
_cell.length_b   1.000
_cell.length_c   1.000
_cell.angle_alpha   90.00
_cell.angle_beta   90.00
_cell.angle_gamma   90.00
#
_symmetry.space_group_name_H-M   'P 1'
#
loop_
_entity.id
_entity.type
_entity.pdbx_description
1 polymer ?
#
loop_
_entity_poly.entity_id
_entity_poly.type
_entity_poly.pdbx_seq_one_letter_code
_entity_poly.pdbx_strand_id
1 'polypeptide(L)'
;MTFFWSSWITILSIMCWAFILGILLMVLKYKPEVEDDGTTGHEYDGIREYDKALPKWWLVIFFGSIIWGVAYWVFFPGIFPSKWAGITTVEVDGKTLPWTSHNELNSELESNNKVFTDNFEKNILAKADASGATKSLASLSEMQATLRRSETPPADLQAKIDEKTAELAPYVEKLAENPNALKVGSRLFLQNCAVCHGSNAKGATGYPNLTDNDWLYGGEASNILTTLHKGRVGGMPAWRDQIGEDGVRAASEYVLSLSSDNGSKSNDELDKTLVTQGSAIFQQNCALCHGKDGKGMISAGAPNLTDNIWLYGGERETVRNTLRYGRAGVMPEWETKLGNERIMLLAAYIYSLSDKPAKATKVLPVNTTAPKAAAPAAVTAS
;
A
#
# COMPACT_ATOMS: atom_id res chain seq x y z
N MET A 1 23.44 6.12 8.83
CA MET A 1 24.49 5.37 9.54
C MET A 1 25.15 6.26 10.57
N THR A 2 25.38 5.81 11.80
CA THR A 2 26.11 6.59 12.79
C THR A 2 27.61 6.64 12.46
N PHE A 3 28.31 7.69 12.91
CA PHE A 3 29.76 7.84 12.72
C PHE A 3 30.54 6.60 13.16
N PHE A 4 30.14 5.98 14.27
CA PHE A 4 30.77 4.77 14.80
C PHE A 4 30.74 3.62 13.79
N TRP A 5 29.57 3.26 13.25
CA TRP A 5 29.43 2.15 12.32
C TRP A 5 30.14 2.40 10.98
N SER A 6 30.09 3.62 10.49
CA SER A 6 30.77 4.02 9.26
C SER A 6 32.30 3.90 9.42
N SER A 7 32.86 4.35 10.57
CA SER A 7 34.28 4.21 10.89
C SER A 7 34.70 2.75 10.98
N TRP A 8 33.91 1.93 11.67
CA TRP A 8 34.19 0.51 11.85
C TRP A 8 34.21 -0.25 10.52
N ILE A 9 33.24 -0.02 9.67
CA ILE A 9 33.17 -0.60 8.31
C ILE A 9 34.38 -0.17 7.48
N THR A 10 34.76 1.11 7.53
CA THR A 10 35.92 1.63 6.79
C THR A 10 37.22 0.95 7.23
N ILE A 11 37.44 0.84 8.55
CA ILE A 11 38.65 0.18 9.11
C ILE A 11 38.71 -1.28 8.68
N LEU A 12 37.61 -2.03 8.85
CA LEU A 12 37.56 -3.44 8.46
C LEU A 12 37.82 -3.63 6.95
N SER A 13 37.24 -2.77 6.11
CA SER A 13 37.44 -2.84 4.67
C SER A 13 38.90 -2.58 4.30
N ILE A 14 39.53 -1.57 4.88
CA ILE A 14 40.97 -1.30 4.65
C ILE A 14 41.82 -2.49 5.09
N MET A 15 41.55 -3.07 6.25
CA MET A 15 42.25 -4.24 6.76
C MET A 15 42.09 -5.46 5.83
N CYS A 16 40.89 -5.73 5.35
CA CYS A 16 40.65 -6.80 4.39
C CYS A 16 41.43 -6.59 3.09
N TRP A 17 41.47 -5.37 2.57
CA TRP A 17 42.21 -5.06 1.35
C TRP A 17 43.72 -5.18 1.55
N ALA A 18 44.23 -4.68 2.67
CA ALA A 18 45.65 -4.84 3.00
C ALA A 18 46.04 -6.33 3.14
N PHE A 19 45.16 -7.13 3.75
CA PHE A 19 45.32 -8.56 3.90
C PHE A 19 45.33 -9.29 2.54
N ILE A 20 44.33 -9.03 1.67
CA ILE A 20 44.24 -9.61 0.33
C ILE A 20 45.48 -9.24 -0.51
N LEU A 21 45.90 -7.97 -0.49
CA LEU A 21 47.07 -7.50 -1.20
C LEU A 21 48.35 -8.15 -0.63
N GLY A 22 48.44 -8.28 0.70
CA GLY A 22 49.57 -8.95 1.37
C GLY A 22 49.70 -10.42 0.94
N ILE A 23 48.61 -11.18 0.93
CA ILE A 23 48.58 -12.57 0.46
C ILE A 23 49.00 -12.63 -1.03
N LEU A 24 48.43 -11.75 -1.88
CA LEU A 24 48.75 -11.74 -3.30
C LEU A 24 50.24 -11.48 -3.54
N LEU A 25 50.85 -10.52 -2.84
CA LEU A 25 52.27 -10.23 -2.90
C LEU A 25 53.12 -11.37 -2.36
N MET A 26 52.66 -12.07 -1.32
CA MET A 26 53.34 -13.26 -0.76
C MET A 26 53.36 -14.39 -1.80
N VAL A 27 52.22 -14.69 -2.40
CA VAL A 27 52.10 -15.74 -3.43
C VAL A 27 52.92 -15.42 -4.66
N LEU A 28 53.01 -14.15 -5.07
CA LEU A 28 53.88 -13.75 -6.20
C LEU A 28 55.36 -13.89 -5.91
N LYS A 29 55.78 -13.81 -4.64
CA LYS A 29 57.20 -14.01 -4.22
C LYS A 29 57.50 -15.46 -3.92
N TYR A 30 56.49 -16.29 -3.72
CA TYR A 30 56.67 -17.71 -3.43
C TYR A 30 57.31 -18.43 -4.63
N LYS A 31 58.35 -19.15 -4.39
CA LYS A 31 59.02 -20.04 -5.36
C LYS A 31 58.88 -21.46 -4.79
N PRO A 32 58.10 -22.31 -5.44
CA PRO A 32 57.96 -23.68 -4.98
C PRO A 32 59.29 -24.42 -5.12
N GLU A 33 59.57 -25.24 -4.14
CA GLU A 33 60.59 -26.28 -4.26
C GLU A 33 59.96 -27.44 -5.02
N VAL A 34 60.30 -27.58 -6.27
CA VAL A 34 59.79 -28.66 -7.13
C VAL A 34 60.93 -29.65 -7.45
N GLU A 35 60.59 -30.93 -7.56
CA GLU A 35 61.48 -31.97 -8.01
C GLU A 35 61.80 -31.83 -9.51
N ASP A 36 62.82 -32.61 -10.02
CA ASP A 36 63.22 -32.54 -11.42
C ASP A 36 62.12 -32.86 -12.43
N ASP A 37 61.08 -33.55 -11.99
CA ASP A 37 59.84 -33.85 -12.78
C ASP A 37 58.79 -32.76 -12.73
N GLY A 38 58.99 -31.67 -11.96
CA GLY A 38 58.11 -30.54 -11.81
C GLY A 38 56.98 -30.76 -10.80
N THR A 39 57.03 -31.82 -10.00
CA THR A 39 56.11 -32.12 -8.92
C THR A 39 56.56 -31.56 -7.58
N THR A 40 55.67 -31.44 -6.60
CA THR A 40 55.97 -31.00 -5.22
C THR A 40 56.60 -32.10 -4.37
N GLY A 41 56.78 -33.33 -4.91
CA GLY A 41 57.22 -34.50 -4.17
C GLY A 41 56.15 -35.16 -3.28
N HIS A 42 54.95 -34.54 -3.17
CA HIS A 42 53.86 -35.12 -2.46
C HIS A 42 52.97 -35.98 -3.39
N GLU A 43 52.69 -37.19 -2.94
CA GLU A 43 51.82 -38.14 -3.65
C GLU A 43 50.69 -38.58 -2.72
N TYR A 44 49.44 -38.46 -3.17
CA TYR A 44 48.23 -38.90 -2.48
C TYR A 44 47.51 -39.89 -3.39
N ASP A 45 47.37 -41.12 -2.95
CA ASP A 45 46.64 -42.19 -3.69
C ASP A 45 47.10 -42.34 -5.16
N GLY A 46 48.40 -42.21 -5.41
CA GLY A 46 48.98 -42.30 -6.78
C GLY A 46 48.84 -41.03 -7.62
N ILE A 47 48.33 -39.95 -7.06
CA ILE A 47 48.22 -38.64 -7.72
C ILE A 47 49.35 -37.73 -7.22
N ARG A 48 50.19 -37.26 -8.12
CA ARG A 48 51.25 -36.29 -7.82
C ARG A 48 50.77 -34.88 -8.09
N GLU A 49 51.12 -33.97 -7.19
CA GLU A 49 50.80 -32.57 -7.30
C GLU A 49 51.84 -31.80 -8.12
N TYR A 50 51.36 -30.98 -9.06
CA TYR A 50 52.16 -29.99 -9.77
C TYR A 50 51.95 -28.63 -9.18
N ASP A 51 52.99 -27.96 -8.70
CA ASP A 51 52.93 -26.56 -8.31
C ASP A 51 53.30 -25.68 -9.51
N LYS A 52 52.29 -25.02 -10.07
CA LYS A 52 52.42 -24.08 -11.19
C LYS A 52 52.12 -22.67 -10.73
N ALA A 53 52.97 -21.73 -11.23
CA ALA A 53 52.71 -20.32 -11.01
C ALA A 53 51.27 -19.93 -11.42
N LEU A 54 50.64 -19.01 -10.68
CA LEU A 54 49.31 -18.50 -10.98
C LEU A 54 49.21 -18.01 -12.43
N PRO A 55 48.12 -18.33 -13.14
CA PRO A 55 47.91 -17.85 -14.50
C PRO A 55 47.90 -16.31 -14.56
N LYS A 56 48.59 -15.72 -15.53
CA LYS A 56 48.73 -14.26 -15.67
C LYS A 56 47.35 -13.55 -15.73
N TRP A 57 46.37 -14.16 -16.38
CA TRP A 57 45.02 -13.59 -16.47
C TRP A 57 44.31 -13.50 -15.11
N TRP A 58 44.59 -14.41 -14.17
CA TRP A 58 44.10 -14.35 -12.81
C TRP A 58 44.64 -13.12 -12.07
N LEU A 59 45.96 -12.87 -12.21
CA LEU A 59 46.61 -11.72 -11.61
C LEU A 59 46.00 -10.41 -12.14
N VAL A 60 45.71 -10.34 -13.44
CA VAL A 60 45.07 -9.18 -14.05
C VAL A 60 43.68 -8.93 -13.41
N ILE A 61 42.88 -10.00 -13.22
CA ILE A 61 41.56 -9.88 -12.58
C ILE A 61 41.72 -9.43 -11.13
N PHE A 62 42.61 -10.01 -10.34
CA PHE A 62 42.81 -9.64 -8.94
C PHE A 62 43.30 -8.20 -8.78
N PHE A 63 44.29 -7.77 -9.49
CA PHE A 63 44.72 -6.37 -9.44
C PHE A 63 43.64 -5.43 -9.99
N GLY A 64 42.97 -5.80 -11.06
CA GLY A 64 41.88 -5.06 -11.63
C GLY A 64 40.72 -4.88 -10.62
N SER A 65 40.36 -5.91 -9.86
CA SER A 65 39.31 -5.83 -8.83
C SER A 65 39.70 -4.92 -7.67
N ILE A 66 40.96 -4.90 -7.26
CA ILE A 66 41.48 -3.98 -6.24
C ILE A 66 41.38 -2.54 -6.74
N ILE A 67 41.89 -2.27 -7.96
CA ILE A 67 41.80 -0.93 -8.57
C ILE A 67 40.36 -0.47 -8.71
N TRP A 68 39.47 -1.35 -9.21
CA TRP A 68 38.07 -1.08 -9.32
C TRP A 68 37.44 -0.72 -7.98
N GLY A 69 37.70 -1.48 -6.93
CA GLY A 69 37.17 -1.23 -5.63
C GLY A 69 37.62 0.10 -5.03
N VAL A 70 38.93 0.49 -5.23
CA VAL A 70 39.44 1.82 -4.83
C VAL A 70 38.70 2.92 -5.62
N ALA A 71 38.57 2.74 -6.94
CA ALA A 71 37.81 3.67 -7.78
C ALA A 71 36.37 3.78 -7.32
N TYR A 72 35.69 2.68 -7.03
CA TYR A 72 34.35 2.67 -6.50
C TYR A 72 34.19 3.54 -5.22
N TRP A 73 35.13 3.45 -4.31
CA TRP A 73 35.14 4.24 -3.10
C TRP A 73 35.33 5.75 -3.33
N VAL A 74 36.04 6.12 -4.40
CA VAL A 74 36.20 7.52 -4.79
C VAL A 74 34.91 8.06 -5.42
N PHE A 75 34.27 7.26 -6.29
CA PHE A 75 33.04 7.68 -6.99
C PHE A 75 31.80 7.69 -6.11
N PHE A 76 31.67 6.74 -5.19
CA PHE A 76 30.50 6.54 -4.37
C PHE A 76 30.76 6.81 -2.88
N PRO A 77 29.70 7.09 -2.07
CA PRO A 77 29.90 7.32 -0.63
C PRO A 77 30.38 6.06 0.08
N GLY A 78 31.35 6.18 1.00
CA GLY A 78 31.79 5.04 1.80
C GLY A 78 33.17 5.09 2.44
N ILE A 79 34.17 5.83 1.90
CA ILE A 79 35.56 5.82 2.41
C ILE A 79 35.73 6.54 3.76
N PHE A 80 35.06 7.66 3.95
CA PHE A 80 35.24 8.47 5.16
C PHE A 80 33.98 8.45 6.00
N PRO A 81 34.11 8.23 7.32
CA PRO A 81 32.98 8.19 8.22
C PRO A 81 32.11 9.45 8.07
N SER A 82 30.88 9.28 7.63
CA SER A 82 29.78 10.24 7.58
C SER A 82 29.94 11.53 6.75
N LYS A 83 31.07 11.76 6.07
CA LYS A 83 31.31 13.02 5.34
C LYS A 83 31.68 12.90 3.87
N TRP A 84 32.13 11.74 3.42
CA TRP A 84 32.44 11.55 2.01
C TRP A 84 31.19 11.16 1.24
N ALA A 85 30.74 12.05 0.39
CA ALA A 85 29.54 11.86 -0.43
C ALA A 85 29.81 11.18 -1.79
N GLY A 86 31.09 10.88 -2.11
CA GLY A 86 31.51 10.51 -3.46
C GLY A 86 31.55 11.72 -4.39
N ILE A 87 31.94 11.48 -5.64
CA ILE A 87 31.91 12.51 -6.71
C ILE A 87 30.70 12.32 -7.65
N THR A 88 30.03 11.18 -7.56
CA THR A 88 28.82 10.91 -8.35
C THR A 88 27.62 11.64 -7.77
N THR A 89 26.86 12.30 -8.63
CA THR A 89 25.67 13.05 -8.26
C THR A 89 24.46 12.56 -9.06
N VAL A 90 23.27 12.77 -8.51
CA VAL A 90 21.97 12.55 -9.17
C VAL A 90 21.12 13.80 -9.06
N GLU A 91 20.23 13.99 -10.00
CA GLU A 91 19.25 15.09 -9.99
C GLU A 91 17.94 14.61 -9.41
N VAL A 92 17.43 15.29 -8.38
CA VAL A 92 16.14 15.02 -7.72
C VAL A 92 15.46 16.35 -7.45
N ASP A 93 14.22 16.54 -7.89
CA ASP A 93 13.46 17.79 -7.77
C ASP A 93 14.24 19.03 -8.28
N GLY A 94 14.99 18.89 -9.39
CA GLY A 94 15.81 19.95 -9.97
C GLY A 94 17.02 20.36 -9.11
N LYS A 95 17.40 19.55 -8.12
CA LYS A 95 18.57 19.75 -7.26
C LYS A 95 19.60 18.66 -7.50
N THR A 96 20.85 19.05 -7.70
CA THR A 96 21.95 18.09 -7.76
C THR A 96 22.31 17.64 -6.35
N LEU A 97 22.07 16.36 -6.04
CA LEU A 97 22.37 15.73 -4.76
C LEU A 97 23.48 14.70 -4.91
N PRO A 98 24.25 14.41 -3.84
CA PRO A 98 25.18 13.30 -3.85
C PRO A 98 24.47 11.99 -4.19
N TRP A 99 25.15 11.13 -4.91
CA TRP A 99 24.62 9.79 -5.20
C TRP A 99 24.43 8.99 -3.91
N THR A 100 23.23 8.48 -3.72
CA THR A 100 22.88 7.45 -2.76
C THR A 100 21.83 6.56 -3.41
N SER A 101 21.70 5.31 -3.01
CA SER A 101 20.65 4.44 -3.54
C SER A 101 19.24 5.02 -3.34
N HIS A 102 19.03 5.81 -2.30
CA HIS A 102 17.77 6.51 -2.05
C HIS A 102 17.55 7.68 -3.01
N ASN A 103 18.59 8.51 -3.25
CA ASN A 103 18.50 9.62 -4.18
C ASN A 103 18.36 9.14 -5.63
N GLU A 104 19.06 8.06 -6.00
CA GLU A 104 18.91 7.42 -7.30
C GLU A 104 17.50 6.88 -7.51
N LEU A 105 16.95 6.14 -6.52
CA LEU A 105 15.57 5.68 -6.57
C LEU A 105 14.59 6.84 -6.73
N ASN A 106 14.78 7.92 -6.00
CA ASN A 106 13.90 9.11 -6.12
C ASN A 106 14.00 9.74 -7.51
N SER A 107 15.21 9.86 -8.08
CA SER A 107 15.43 10.36 -9.44
C SER A 107 14.75 9.48 -10.50
N GLU A 108 14.89 8.15 -10.37
CA GLU A 108 14.22 7.21 -11.26
C GLU A 108 12.69 7.26 -11.13
N LEU A 109 12.18 7.36 -9.90
CA LEU A 109 10.74 7.50 -9.66
C LEU A 109 10.20 8.80 -10.27
N GLU A 110 10.91 9.90 -10.11
CA GLU A 110 10.55 11.20 -10.70
C GLU A 110 10.52 11.12 -12.23
N SER A 111 11.59 10.57 -12.84
CA SER A 111 11.67 10.38 -14.29
C SER A 111 10.53 9.50 -14.82
N ASN A 112 10.28 8.36 -14.16
CA ASN A 112 9.20 7.46 -14.52
C ASN A 112 7.81 8.11 -14.36
N ASN A 113 7.63 8.91 -13.30
CA ASN A 113 6.39 9.64 -13.08
C ASN A 113 6.17 10.68 -14.18
N LYS A 114 7.20 11.43 -14.57
CA LYS A 114 7.11 12.41 -15.66
C LYS A 114 6.72 11.75 -16.99
N VAL A 115 7.38 10.65 -17.36
CA VAL A 115 7.04 9.89 -18.57
C VAL A 115 5.62 9.36 -18.48
N PHE A 116 5.19 8.89 -17.32
CA PHE A 116 3.82 8.40 -17.12
C PHE A 116 2.80 9.54 -17.29
N THR A 117 3.03 10.68 -16.64
CA THR A 117 2.13 11.86 -16.71
C THR A 117 2.01 12.39 -18.13
N ASP A 118 3.12 12.53 -18.86
CA ASP A 118 3.12 12.96 -20.26
C ASP A 118 2.29 12.00 -21.16
N ASN A 119 2.44 10.70 -20.96
CA ASN A 119 1.66 9.70 -21.69
C ASN A 119 0.18 9.70 -21.28
N PHE A 120 -0.10 9.88 -19.99
CA PHE A 120 -1.45 9.96 -19.47
C PHE A 120 -2.20 11.13 -20.06
N GLU A 121 -1.61 12.33 -20.07
CA GLU A 121 -2.23 13.52 -20.63
C GLU A 121 -2.46 13.39 -22.14
N LYS A 122 -1.43 13.03 -22.91
CA LYS A 122 -1.49 12.97 -24.39
C LYS A 122 -2.32 11.81 -24.92
N ASN A 123 -2.23 10.65 -24.30
CA ASN A 123 -2.78 9.41 -24.86
C ASN A 123 -4.06 8.93 -24.18
N ILE A 124 -4.31 9.33 -22.95
CA ILE A 124 -5.48 8.90 -22.20
C ILE A 124 -6.46 10.04 -22.01
N LEU A 125 -6.06 11.14 -21.33
CA LEU A 125 -6.97 12.26 -21.08
C LEU A 125 -7.47 12.91 -22.36
N ALA A 126 -6.59 13.18 -23.32
CA ALA A 126 -6.97 13.78 -24.60
C ALA A 126 -7.95 12.91 -25.40
N LYS A 127 -7.71 11.58 -25.44
CA LYS A 127 -8.57 10.63 -26.16
C LYS A 127 -9.90 10.34 -25.46
N ALA A 128 -9.99 10.59 -24.15
CA ALA A 128 -11.21 10.41 -23.37
C ALA A 128 -12.02 11.72 -23.22
N ASP A 129 -11.63 12.80 -23.93
CA ASP A 129 -12.19 14.14 -23.73
C ASP A 129 -12.19 14.58 -22.25
N ALA A 130 -11.11 14.24 -21.55
CA ALA A 130 -10.92 14.49 -20.12
C ALA A 130 -9.76 15.46 -19.82
N SER A 131 -9.28 16.20 -20.82
CA SER A 131 -8.12 17.12 -20.72
C SER A 131 -8.33 18.25 -19.68
N GLY A 132 -9.58 18.57 -19.34
CA GLY A 132 -9.89 19.52 -18.26
C GLY A 132 -9.40 19.07 -16.89
N ALA A 133 -9.15 17.77 -16.68
CA ALA A 133 -8.60 17.23 -15.44
C ALA A 133 -7.18 17.71 -15.14
N THR A 134 -6.37 18.03 -16.15
CA THR A 134 -4.95 18.41 -16.00
C THR A 134 -4.75 19.55 -15.00
N LYS A 135 -5.57 20.60 -15.08
CA LYS A 135 -5.48 21.74 -14.16
C LYS A 135 -5.84 21.36 -12.73
N SER A 136 -6.89 20.58 -12.55
CA SER A 136 -7.31 20.10 -11.22
C SER A 136 -6.29 19.15 -10.61
N LEU A 137 -5.68 18.28 -11.40
CA LEU A 137 -4.60 17.39 -10.97
C LEU A 137 -3.35 18.17 -10.53
N ALA A 138 -2.92 19.16 -11.32
CA ALA A 138 -1.76 20.00 -10.97
C ALA A 138 -2.01 20.76 -9.65
N SER A 139 -3.18 21.42 -9.52
CA SER A 139 -3.56 22.12 -8.31
C SER A 139 -3.67 21.19 -7.09
N LEU A 140 -4.24 20.01 -7.26
CA LEU A 140 -4.35 19.00 -6.21
C LEU A 140 -2.96 18.53 -5.74
N SER A 141 -2.04 18.24 -6.67
CA SER A 141 -0.68 17.81 -6.36
C SER A 141 0.11 18.89 -5.60
N GLU A 142 -0.05 20.16 -5.96
CA GLU A 142 0.58 21.29 -5.27
C GLU A 142 0.03 21.44 -3.83
N MET A 143 -1.28 21.37 -3.65
CA MET A 143 -1.91 21.45 -2.33
C MET A 143 -1.48 20.29 -1.43
N GLN A 144 -1.43 19.06 -1.95
CA GLN A 144 -0.95 17.88 -1.22
C GLN A 144 0.53 18.00 -0.87
N ALA A 145 1.37 18.52 -1.77
CA ALA A 145 2.78 18.78 -1.48
C ALA A 145 2.93 19.82 -0.37
N THR A 146 2.09 20.86 -0.36
CA THR A 146 2.07 21.88 0.71
C THR A 146 1.67 21.26 2.04
N LEU A 147 0.63 20.40 2.06
CA LEU A 147 0.19 19.70 3.26
C LEU A 147 1.32 18.85 3.88
N ARG A 148 2.09 18.14 3.03
CA ARG A 148 3.19 17.26 3.48
C ARG A 148 4.43 18.03 3.96
N ARG A 149 4.69 19.24 3.42
CA ARG A 149 5.89 20.01 3.73
C ARG A 149 5.71 20.96 4.93
N SER A 150 4.47 21.30 5.28
CA SER A 150 4.18 22.29 6.32
C SER A 150 3.96 21.59 7.67
N GLU A 151 4.70 22.02 8.70
CA GLU A 151 4.44 21.62 10.08
C GLU A 151 3.10 22.16 10.61
N THR A 152 2.66 23.30 10.08
CA THR A 152 1.39 23.96 10.42
C THR A 152 0.62 24.33 9.16
N PRO A 153 -0.01 23.36 8.48
CA PRO A 153 -0.77 23.65 7.26
C PRO A 153 -1.99 24.51 7.56
N PRO A 154 -2.44 25.34 6.58
CA PRO A 154 -3.68 26.11 6.71
C PRO A 154 -4.85 25.21 7.09
N ALA A 155 -5.70 25.66 8.04
CA ALA A 155 -6.81 24.86 8.57
C ALA A 155 -7.84 24.45 7.50
N ASP A 156 -7.97 25.21 6.41
CA ASP A 156 -8.88 24.96 5.29
C ASP A 156 -8.26 24.14 4.15
N LEU A 157 -6.94 23.88 4.23
CA LEU A 157 -6.23 23.20 3.12
C LEU A 157 -6.79 21.81 2.85
N GLN A 158 -7.12 21.04 3.90
CA GLN A 158 -7.70 19.70 3.72
C GLN A 158 -9.07 19.76 3.03
N ALA A 159 -9.91 20.72 3.39
CA ALA A 159 -11.21 20.92 2.75
C ALA A 159 -11.07 21.28 1.26
N LYS A 160 -10.09 22.10 0.91
CA LYS A 160 -9.76 22.44 -0.49
C LYS A 160 -9.25 21.23 -1.28
N ILE A 161 -8.43 20.37 -0.66
CA ILE A 161 -7.99 19.11 -1.27
C ILE A 161 -9.20 18.20 -1.55
N ASP A 162 -10.15 18.13 -0.62
CA ASP A 162 -11.35 17.32 -0.77
C ASP A 162 -12.25 17.84 -1.90
N GLU A 163 -12.44 19.14 -1.98
CA GLU A 163 -13.18 19.80 -3.06
C GLU A 163 -12.52 19.53 -4.42
N LYS A 164 -11.19 19.71 -4.51
CA LYS A 164 -10.46 19.43 -5.75
C LYS A 164 -10.47 17.95 -6.14
N THR A 165 -10.44 17.05 -5.16
CA THR A 165 -10.60 15.62 -5.41
C THR A 165 -11.98 15.31 -5.99
N ALA A 166 -13.02 15.92 -5.45
CA ALA A 166 -14.39 15.75 -5.96
C ALA A 166 -14.58 16.30 -7.38
N GLU A 167 -13.89 17.40 -7.74
CA GLU A 167 -13.90 17.95 -9.11
C GLU A 167 -13.39 16.95 -10.18
N LEU A 168 -12.62 15.95 -9.78
CA LEU A 168 -12.11 14.93 -10.70
C LEU A 168 -13.16 13.85 -11.04
N ALA A 169 -14.25 13.73 -10.28
CA ALA A 169 -15.25 12.68 -10.47
C ALA A 169 -15.84 12.60 -11.89
N PRO A 170 -16.25 13.69 -12.56
CA PRO A 170 -16.76 13.63 -13.93
C PRO A 170 -15.74 13.11 -14.94
N TYR A 171 -14.44 13.34 -14.68
CA TYR A 171 -13.39 12.83 -15.55
C TYR A 171 -13.12 11.35 -15.32
N VAL A 172 -13.28 10.85 -14.09
CA VAL A 172 -13.24 9.42 -13.78
C VAL A 172 -14.35 8.68 -14.53
N GLU A 173 -15.56 9.23 -14.56
CA GLU A 173 -16.69 8.66 -15.32
C GLU A 173 -16.38 8.56 -16.82
N LYS A 174 -15.81 9.62 -17.42
CA LYS A 174 -15.36 9.59 -18.84
C LYS A 174 -14.24 8.56 -19.07
N LEU A 175 -13.29 8.46 -18.15
CA LEU A 175 -12.21 7.47 -18.22
C LEU A 175 -12.71 6.04 -18.08
N ALA A 176 -13.80 5.82 -17.36
CA ALA A 176 -14.42 4.51 -17.20
C ALA A 176 -15.06 3.97 -18.52
N GLU A 177 -15.24 4.83 -19.53
CA GLU A 177 -15.68 4.45 -20.86
C GLU A 177 -14.50 4.26 -21.86
N ASN A 178 -13.27 4.58 -21.45
CA ASN A 178 -12.09 4.53 -22.31
C ASN A 178 -11.32 3.21 -22.13
N PRO A 179 -11.23 2.34 -23.17
CA PRO A 179 -10.58 1.03 -23.07
C PRO A 179 -9.10 1.10 -22.68
N ASN A 180 -8.37 2.14 -23.07
CA ASN A 180 -6.96 2.30 -22.72
C ASN A 180 -6.81 2.67 -21.24
N ALA A 181 -7.68 3.55 -20.73
CA ALA A 181 -7.72 3.89 -19.30
C ALA A 181 -8.02 2.63 -18.45
N LEU A 182 -9.04 1.86 -18.83
CA LEU A 182 -9.43 0.64 -18.16
C LEU A 182 -8.32 -0.42 -18.17
N LYS A 183 -7.60 -0.55 -19.28
CA LYS A 183 -6.46 -1.48 -19.39
C LYS A 183 -5.33 -1.13 -18.42
N VAL A 184 -5.03 0.17 -18.24
CA VAL A 184 -4.02 0.62 -17.28
C VAL A 184 -4.55 0.48 -15.85
N GLY A 185 -5.79 0.90 -15.59
CA GLY A 185 -6.46 0.78 -14.30
C GLY A 185 -6.52 -0.67 -13.80
N SER A 186 -6.85 -1.62 -14.69
CA SER A 186 -6.89 -3.05 -14.32
C SER A 186 -5.50 -3.59 -13.93
N ARG A 187 -4.43 -3.16 -14.59
CA ARG A 187 -3.06 -3.54 -14.20
C ARG A 187 -2.69 -2.98 -12.83
N LEU A 188 -3.01 -1.70 -12.58
CA LEU A 188 -2.79 -1.07 -11.28
C LEU A 188 -3.56 -1.80 -10.18
N PHE A 189 -4.80 -2.21 -10.46
CA PHE A 189 -5.63 -3.00 -9.54
C PHE A 189 -4.98 -4.36 -9.22
N LEU A 190 -4.57 -5.11 -10.23
CA LEU A 190 -3.93 -6.41 -10.04
C LEU A 190 -2.63 -6.31 -9.24
N GLN A 191 -1.86 -5.23 -9.42
CA GLN A 191 -0.59 -5.03 -8.73
C GLN A 191 -0.73 -4.58 -7.27
N ASN A 192 -1.79 -3.83 -6.93
CA ASN A 192 -1.88 -3.17 -5.64
C ASN A 192 -3.11 -3.57 -4.82
N CYS A 193 -4.22 -3.96 -5.43
CA CYS A 193 -5.52 -4.12 -4.78
C CYS A 193 -5.97 -5.59 -4.70
N ALA A 194 -5.54 -6.42 -5.66
CA ALA A 194 -6.00 -7.79 -5.80
C ALA A 194 -5.65 -8.69 -4.60
N VAL A 195 -4.61 -8.35 -3.83
CA VAL A 195 -4.22 -9.10 -2.61
C VAL A 195 -5.36 -9.12 -1.59
N CYS A 196 -6.11 -8.03 -1.47
CA CYS A 196 -7.23 -7.91 -0.54
C CYS A 196 -8.58 -8.13 -1.25
N HIS A 197 -8.78 -7.50 -2.41
CA HIS A 197 -10.08 -7.51 -3.11
C HIS A 197 -10.25 -8.68 -4.10
N GLY A 198 -9.25 -9.57 -4.23
CA GLY A 198 -9.25 -10.65 -5.22
C GLY A 198 -8.92 -10.14 -6.64
N SER A 199 -8.38 -11.00 -7.49
CA SER A 199 -8.05 -10.65 -8.88
C SER A 199 -9.28 -10.36 -9.74
N ASN A 200 -10.44 -10.86 -9.35
CA ASN A 200 -11.76 -10.62 -9.95
C ASN A 200 -12.54 -9.49 -9.27
N ALA A 201 -11.94 -8.80 -8.31
CA ALA A 201 -12.51 -7.71 -7.52
C ALA A 201 -13.76 -8.09 -6.68
N LYS A 202 -14.06 -9.40 -6.51
CA LYS A 202 -15.22 -9.88 -5.75
C LYS A 202 -15.00 -9.91 -4.24
N GLY A 203 -13.84 -9.46 -3.77
CA GLY A 203 -13.51 -9.42 -2.35
C GLY A 203 -13.26 -10.80 -1.75
N ALA A 204 -13.20 -10.81 -0.43
CA ALA A 204 -13.12 -12.00 0.43
C ALA A 204 -13.70 -11.64 1.80
N THR A 205 -13.77 -12.57 2.74
CA THR A 205 -14.23 -12.29 4.09
C THR A 205 -13.47 -11.11 4.71
N GLY A 206 -14.18 -10.05 5.05
CA GLY A 206 -13.61 -8.80 5.58
C GLY A 206 -13.12 -7.80 4.52
N TYR A 207 -13.13 -8.16 3.23
CA TYR A 207 -12.77 -7.28 2.12
C TYR A 207 -13.95 -7.16 1.14
N PRO A 208 -14.49 -5.95 0.90
CA PRO A 208 -15.70 -5.77 0.12
C PRO A 208 -15.52 -6.21 -1.34
N ASN A 209 -16.62 -6.73 -1.89
CA ASN A 209 -16.79 -6.93 -3.32
C ASN A 209 -16.93 -5.55 -4.00
N LEU A 210 -16.17 -5.31 -5.04
CA LEU A 210 -16.17 -4.06 -5.81
C LEU A 210 -16.93 -4.17 -7.13
N THR A 211 -17.60 -5.30 -7.36
CA THR A 211 -18.34 -5.58 -8.59
C THR A 211 -19.86 -5.56 -8.41
N ASP A 212 -20.33 -5.45 -7.16
CA ASP A 212 -21.73 -5.29 -6.84
C ASP A 212 -22.13 -3.81 -6.62
N ASN A 213 -23.39 -3.59 -6.24
CA ASN A 213 -23.92 -2.26 -6.00
C ASN A 213 -24.03 -1.91 -4.51
N ASP A 214 -23.44 -2.74 -3.64
CA ASP A 214 -23.42 -2.51 -2.20
C ASP A 214 -22.11 -1.88 -1.75
N TRP A 215 -22.16 -0.59 -1.42
CA TRP A 215 -21.00 0.22 -1.12
C TRP A 215 -21.09 0.82 0.29
N LEU A 216 -20.19 0.41 1.18
CA LEU A 216 -20.12 0.94 2.55
C LEU A 216 -19.97 2.47 2.61
N TYR A 217 -19.21 3.06 1.69
CA TYR A 217 -18.90 4.49 1.65
C TYR A 217 -19.39 5.17 0.37
N GLY A 218 -20.27 4.50 -0.40
CA GLY A 218 -20.80 4.94 -1.67
C GLY A 218 -19.93 4.56 -2.87
N GLY A 219 -20.59 4.17 -3.98
CA GLY A 219 -19.98 3.73 -5.24
C GLY A 219 -19.81 4.81 -6.29
N GLU A 220 -20.12 6.08 -5.99
CA GLU A 220 -19.92 7.19 -6.90
C GLU A 220 -18.42 7.46 -7.12
N ALA A 221 -18.06 8.00 -8.27
CA ALA A 221 -16.67 8.29 -8.62
C ALA A 221 -15.97 9.17 -7.57
N SER A 222 -16.67 10.14 -6.98
CA SER A 222 -16.17 11.00 -5.89
C SER A 222 -15.86 10.22 -4.62
N ASN A 223 -16.69 9.24 -4.26
CA ASN A 223 -16.51 8.41 -3.07
C ASN A 223 -15.35 7.42 -3.24
N ILE A 224 -15.21 6.84 -4.45
CA ILE A 224 -14.09 5.98 -4.82
C ILE A 224 -12.78 6.76 -4.78
N LEU A 225 -12.73 7.96 -5.39
CA LEU A 225 -11.57 8.85 -5.33
C LEU A 225 -11.19 9.17 -3.87
N THR A 226 -12.16 9.58 -3.06
CA THR A 226 -11.92 9.87 -1.63
C THR A 226 -11.37 8.67 -0.90
N THR A 227 -11.89 7.46 -1.17
CA THR A 227 -11.43 6.21 -0.57
C THR A 227 -9.99 5.89 -0.97
N LEU A 228 -9.62 6.09 -2.23
CA LEU A 228 -8.26 5.84 -2.72
C LEU A 228 -7.27 6.88 -2.21
N HIS A 229 -7.67 8.15 -2.12
CA HIS A 229 -6.79 9.21 -1.61
C HIS A 229 -6.55 9.14 -0.10
N LYS A 230 -7.59 8.91 0.69
CA LYS A 230 -7.51 9.00 2.16
C LYS A 230 -7.50 7.66 2.88
N GLY A 231 -7.81 6.59 2.17
CA GLY A 231 -8.12 5.32 2.81
C GLY A 231 -9.45 5.37 3.57
N ARG A 232 -9.73 4.28 4.29
CA ARG A 232 -10.89 4.17 5.18
C ARG A 232 -10.50 3.41 6.45
N VAL A 233 -11.00 3.89 7.56
CA VAL A 233 -10.91 3.19 8.84
C VAL A 233 -12.34 2.96 9.30
N GLY A 234 -12.77 1.71 9.29
CA GLY A 234 -14.09 1.28 9.74
C GLY A 234 -14.00 0.49 11.02
N GLY A 235 -14.95 0.66 11.91
CA GLY A 235 -15.00 -0.11 13.15
C GLY A 235 -16.41 -0.22 13.69
N MET A 236 -16.80 -1.42 14.07
CA MET A 236 -18.00 -1.70 14.86
C MET A 236 -17.53 -2.14 16.24
N PRO A 237 -17.91 -1.47 17.33
CA PRO A 237 -17.49 -1.86 18.68
C PRO A 237 -18.08 -3.20 19.10
N ALA A 238 -17.43 -3.86 20.05
CA ALA A 238 -17.98 -5.02 20.73
C ALA A 238 -19.15 -4.59 21.64
N TRP A 239 -20.24 -5.32 21.61
CA TRP A 239 -21.46 -4.99 22.34
C TRP A 239 -21.75 -5.92 23.52
N ARG A 240 -21.05 -7.06 23.63
CA ARG A 240 -21.28 -8.07 24.65
C ARG A 240 -21.34 -7.51 26.07
N ASP A 241 -20.40 -6.62 26.41
CA ASP A 241 -20.31 -6.08 27.78
C ASP A 241 -21.46 -5.11 28.11
N GLN A 242 -22.11 -4.54 27.09
CA GLN A 242 -23.21 -3.57 27.26
C GLN A 242 -24.59 -4.24 27.25
N ILE A 243 -24.79 -5.26 26.40
CA ILE A 243 -26.11 -5.89 26.23
C ILE A 243 -26.17 -7.31 26.79
N GLY A 244 -25.07 -7.87 27.27
CA GLY A 244 -24.97 -9.25 27.75
C GLY A 244 -25.07 -10.28 26.63
N GLU A 245 -24.86 -11.56 26.97
CA GLU A 245 -24.92 -12.64 25.99
C GLU A 245 -26.37 -12.90 25.49
N ASP A 246 -27.36 -12.73 26.35
CA ASP A 246 -28.78 -12.85 25.93
C ASP A 246 -29.18 -11.71 25.00
N GLY A 247 -28.67 -10.49 25.24
CA GLY A 247 -28.83 -9.36 24.33
C GLY A 247 -28.16 -9.59 22.98
N VAL A 248 -26.95 -10.19 22.95
CA VAL A 248 -26.28 -10.60 21.71
C VAL A 248 -27.15 -11.58 20.93
N ARG A 249 -27.71 -12.59 21.59
CA ARG A 249 -28.61 -13.56 20.96
C ARG A 249 -29.85 -12.90 20.38
N ALA A 250 -30.52 -12.06 21.17
CA ALA A 250 -31.72 -11.35 20.74
C ALA A 250 -31.42 -10.39 19.57
N ALA A 251 -30.39 -9.55 19.68
CA ALA A 251 -30.02 -8.61 18.62
C ALA A 251 -29.64 -9.34 17.32
N SER A 252 -28.94 -10.49 17.41
CA SER A 252 -28.59 -11.28 16.21
C SER A 252 -29.83 -11.84 15.51
N GLU A 253 -30.83 -12.36 16.24
CA GLU A 253 -32.08 -12.85 15.64
C GLU A 253 -32.85 -11.73 14.95
N TYR A 254 -32.89 -10.54 15.55
CA TYR A 254 -33.50 -9.38 14.92
C TYR A 254 -32.80 -8.96 13.64
N VAL A 255 -31.46 -8.85 13.66
CA VAL A 255 -30.65 -8.48 12.48
C VAL A 255 -30.88 -9.48 11.36
N LEU A 256 -30.87 -10.79 11.65
CA LEU A 256 -31.15 -11.85 10.68
C LEU A 256 -32.58 -11.75 10.11
N SER A 257 -33.54 -11.26 10.90
CA SER A 257 -34.91 -11.06 10.43
C SER A 257 -35.11 -9.88 9.47
N LEU A 258 -34.11 -8.97 9.39
CA LEU A 258 -34.16 -7.82 8.49
C LEU A 258 -33.81 -8.20 7.04
N SER A 259 -32.99 -9.22 6.83
CA SER A 259 -32.60 -9.64 5.48
C SER A 259 -33.72 -10.37 4.75
N SER A 260 -33.81 -10.19 3.42
CA SER A 260 -34.88 -10.73 2.59
C SER A 260 -34.95 -12.25 2.58
N ASP A 261 -33.82 -12.95 2.85
CA ASP A 261 -33.73 -14.39 2.93
C ASP A 261 -33.75 -14.92 4.37
N ASN A 262 -34.23 -14.10 5.33
CA ASN A 262 -34.24 -14.42 6.76
C ASN A 262 -32.84 -14.82 7.31
N GLY A 263 -31.78 -14.21 6.78
CA GLY A 263 -30.40 -14.51 7.16
C GLY A 263 -29.92 -15.87 6.75
N SER A 264 -30.53 -16.47 5.76
CA SER A 264 -30.53 -17.90 5.59
C SER A 264 -29.38 -18.46 4.81
N LYS A 265 -28.33 -18.70 5.54
CA LYS A 265 -27.59 -19.97 5.38
C LYS A 265 -27.76 -20.91 6.58
N SER A 266 -28.57 -20.55 7.59
CA SER A 266 -29.02 -21.47 8.62
C SER A 266 -30.47 -21.85 8.34
N ASN A 267 -30.73 -23.14 8.12
CA ASN A 267 -32.07 -23.71 7.96
C ASN A 267 -32.93 -23.64 9.24
N ASP A 268 -32.48 -22.89 10.25
CA ASP A 268 -33.15 -22.76 11.53
C ASP A 268 -34.17 -21.64 11.51
N GLU A 269 -35.38 -21.94 11.94
CA GLU A 269 -36.41 -20.95 12.13
C GLU A 269 -35.99 -19.87 13.15
N LEU A 270 -36.30 -18.59 12.86
CA LEU A 270 -36.01 -17.48 13.76
C LEU A 270 -36.89 -17.53 15.01
N ASP A 271 -36.30 -17.31 16.18
CA ASP A 271 -37.05 -17.20 17.43
C ASP A 271 -37.76 -15.84 17.52
N LYS A 272 -39.08 -15.86 17.38
CA LYS A 272 -39.92 -14.65 17.39
C LYS A 272 -39.85 -13.85 18.70
N THR A 273 -39.62 -14.52 19.83
CA THR A 273 -39.45 -13.86 21.12
C THR A 273 -38.13 -13.09 21.13
N LEU A 274 -37.04 -13.71 20.68
CA LEU A 274 -35.74 -13.05 20.57
C LEU A 274 -35.75 -11.94 19.51
N VAL A 275 -36.45 -12.10 18.39
CA VAL A 275 -36.62 -11.03 17.39
C VAL A 275 -37.28 -9.80 18.01
N THR A 276 -38.36 -9.97 18.81
CA THR A 276 -39.04 -8.86 19.46
C THR A 276 -38.14 -8.15 20.48
N GLN A 277 -37.41 -8.90 21.30
CA GLN A 277 -36.44 -8.35 22.25
C GLN A 277 -35.27 -7.65 21.53
N GLY A 278 -34.77 -8.28 20.48
CA GLY A 278 -33.68 -7.77 19.65
C GLY A 278 -34.04 -6.46 18.95
N SER A 279 -35.26 -6.30 18.50
CA SER A 279 -35.77 -5.04 17.92
C SER A 279 -35.60 -3.86 18.89
N ALA A 280 -35.98 -4.03 20.17
CA ALA A 280 -35.80 -2.98 21.16
C ALA A 280 -34.31 -2.64 21.40
N ILE A 281 -33.46 -3.67 21.51
CA ILE A 281 -32.01 -3.50 21.67
C ILE A 281 -31.42 -2.77 20.44
N PHE A 282 -31.83 -3.15 19.24
CA PHE A 282 -31.34 -2.56 17.98
C PHE A 282 -31.68 -1.06 17.92
N GLN A 283 -32.93 -0.68 18.23
CA GLN A 283 -33.35 0.71 18.19
C GLN A 283 -32.61 1.59 19.20
N GLN A 284 -32.20 1.02 20.35
CA GLN A 284 -31.49 1.76 21.40
C GLN A 284 -30.00 1.90 21.14
N ASN A 285 -29.38 0.88 20.57
CA ASN A 285 -27.90 0.77 20.50
C ASN A 285 -27.33 0.79 19.07
N CYS A 286 -28.05 0.28 18.08
CA CYS A 286 -27.52 0.00 16.75
C CYS A 286 -28.04 0.98 15.69
N ALA A 287 -29.26 1.50 15.87
CA ALA A 287 -29.94 2.36 14.89
C ALA A 287 -29.20 3.68 14.61
N LEU A 288 -28.34 4.15 15.52
CA LEU A 288 -27.55 5.36 15.34
C LEU A 288 -26.63 5.26 14.11
N CYS A 289 -26.02 4.08 13.88
CA CYS A 289 -25.13 3.83 12.75
C CYS A 289 -25.84 3.10 11.61
N HIS A 290 -26.67 2.08 11.93
CA HIS A 290 -27.30 1.24 10.91
C HIS A 290 -28.66 1.76 10.40
N GLY A 291 -29.12 2.91 10.91
CA GLY A 291 -30.46 3.42 10.60
C GLY A 291 -31.56 2.68 11.36
N LYS A 292 -32.70 3.34 11.59
CA LYS A 292 -33.87 2.74 12.28
C LYS A 292 -34.46 1.57 11.47
N ASP A 293 -34.30 1.60 10.16
CA ASP A 293 -34.77 0.61 9.21
C ASP A 293 -33.70 -0.44 8.85
N GLY A 294 -32.47 -0.34 9.42
CA GLY A 294 -31.38 -1.26 9.19
C GLY A 294 -30.67 -1.09 7.85
N LYS A 295 -30.98 -0.04 7.06
CA LYS A 295 -30.39 0.17 5.71
C LYS A 295 -28.99 0.72 5.71
N GLY A 296 -28.38 0.92 6.88
CA GLY A 296 -27.04 1.43 7.00
C GLY A 296 -26.93 2.94 6.85
N MET A 297 -25.69 3.42 6.87
CA MET A 297 -25.36 4.83 6.73
C MET A 297 -24.00 5.00 6.04
N ILE A 298 -23.99 5.46 4.80
CA ILE A 298 -22.78 5.67 3.97
C ILE A 298 -21.78 6.59 4.66
N SER A 299 -22.23 7.66 5.33
CA SER A 299 -21.34 8.59 6.03
C SER A 299 -20.61 7.98 7.21
N ALA A 300 -21.15 6.93 7.82
CA ALA A 300 -20.54 6.18 8.91
C ALA A 300 -19.83 4.91 8.44
N GLY A 301 -19.96 4.51 7.17
CA GLY A 301 -19.50 3.23 6.66
C GLY A 301 -20.21 2.04 7.31
N ALA A 302 -21.44 2.25 7.77
CA ALA A 302 -22.25 1.22 8.38
C ALA A 302 -23.04 0.47 7.29
N PRO A 303 -22.93 -0.86 7.19
CA PRO A 303 -23.57 -1.64 6.14
C PRO A 303 -25.08 -1.68 6.25
N ASN A 304 -25.72 -1.88 5.11
CA ASN A 304 -27.12 -2.28 5.02
C ASN A 304 -27.27 -3.70 5.62
N LEU A 305 -28.20 -3.90 6.52
CA LEU A 305 -28.50 -5.17 7.19
C LEU A 305 -29.77 -5.82 6.65
N THR A 306 -30.42 -5.21 5.64
CA THR A 306 -31.68 -5.67 5.08
C THR A 306 -31.53 -6.47 3.79
N ASP A 307 -30.32 -6.55 3.25
CA ASP A 307 -29.97 -7.33 2.06
C ASP A 307 -29.24 -8.65 2.42
N ASN A 308 -28.78 -9.34 1.39
CA ASN A 308 -28.07 -10.63 1.53
C ASN A 308 -26.55 -10.49 1.37
N ILE A 309 -26.01 -9.27 1.41
CA ILE A 309 -24.59 -8.99 1.23
C ILE A 309 -23.92 -8.82 2.59
N TRP A 310 -23.10 -9.80 2.94
CA TRP A 310 -22.45 -9.87 4.24
C TRP A 310 -20.94 -9.88 4.12
N LEU A 311 -20.27 -8.83 4.55
CA LEU A 311 -18.82 -8.67 4.49
C LEU A 311 -18.06 -9.75 5.29
N TYR A 312 -18.63 -10.20 6.40
CA TYR A 312 -18.02 -11.21 7.28
C TYR A 312 -18.78 -12.53 7.32
N GLY A 313 -19.88 -12.65 6.59
CA GLY A 313 -20.77 -13.77 6.59
C GLY A 313 -22.06 -13.51 7.37
N GLY A 314 -23.19 -14.02 6.84
CA GLY A 314 -24.54 -13.86 7.38
C GLY A 314 -25.02 -15.03 8.24
N GLU A 315 -24.18 -16.00 8.55
CA GLU A 315 -24.52 -17.12 9.43
C GLU A 315 -24.77 -16.60 10.86
N ARG A 316 -25.75 -17.21 11.55
CA ARG A 316 -26.19 -16.81 12.90
C ARG A 316 -25.02 -16.63 13.88
N GLU A 317 -24.09 -17.58 13.91
CA GLU A 317 -22.94 -17.49 14.81
C GLU A 317 -21.94 -16.43 14.39
N THR A 318 -21.79 -16.18 13.11
CA THR A 318 -20.93 -15.11 12.58
C THR A 318 -21.49 -13.72 12.96
N VAL A 319 -22.80 -13.53 12.88
CA VAL A 319 -23.46 -12.28 13.34
C VAL A 319 -23.29 -12.13 14.86
N ARG A 320 -23.49 -13.21 15.66
CA ARG A 320 -23.23 -13.18 17.11
C ARG A 320 -21.78 -12.84 17.44
N ASN A 321 -20.81 -13.41 16.71
CA ASN A 321 -19.40 -13.10 16.89
C ASN A 321 -19.07 -11.65 16.53
N THR A 322 -19.73 -11.09 15.52
CA THR A 322 -19.64 -9.67 15.19
C THR A 322 -20.13 -8.79 16.35
N LEU A 323 -21.24 -9.14 16.97
CA LEU A 323 -21.75 -8.42 18.15
C LEU A 323 -20.88 -8.60 19.40
N ARG A 324 -20.32 -9.81 19.62
CA ARG A 324 -19.48 -10.11 20.79
C ARG A 324 -18.16 -9.38 20.77
N TYR A 325 -17.50 -9.37 19.63
CA TYR A 325 -16.10 -8.97 19.52
C TYR A 325 -15.91 -7.69 18.70
N GLY A 326 -16.95 -7.21 18.04
CA GLY A 326 -16.84 -6.11 17.09
C GLY A 326 -16.13 -6.47 15.82
N ARG A 327 -15.93 -5.47 14.96
CA ARG A 327 -15.15 -5.58 13.71
C ARG A 327 -14.30 -4.34 13.55
N ALA A 328 -13.13 -4.50 12.95
CA ALA A 328 -12.26 -3.41 12.56
C ALA A 328 -11.64 -3.71 11.21
N GLY A 329 -11.54 -2.71 10.36
CA GLY A 329 -10.92 -2.82 9.05
C GLY A 329 -10.24 -1.51 8.66
N VAL A 330 -9.11 -1.63 7.97
CA VAL A 330 -8.36 -0.49 7.46
C VAL A 330 -8.09 -0.72 5.97
N MET A 331 -8.55 0.20 5.14
CA MET A 331 -8.08 0.35 3.77
C MET A 331 -7.08 1.51 3.77
N PRO A 332 -5.81 1.30 3.43
CA PRO A 332 -4.81 2.35 3.45
C PRO A 332 -5.06 3.41 2.37
N GLU A 333 -4.48 4.58 2.56
CA GLU A 333 -4.36 5.60 1.52
C GLU A 333 -3.37 5.14 0.44
N TRP A 334 -3.63 5.54 -0.80
CA TRP A 334 -2.81 5.16 -1.95
C TRP A 334 -2.18 6.37 -2.65
N GLU A 335 -2.53 7.58 -2.26
CA GLU A 335 -2.08 8.82 -2.91
C GLU A 335 -0.57 8.93 -2.89
N THR A 336 0.05 8.73 -1.74
CA THR A 336 1.51 8.84 -1.57
C THR A 336 2.28 7.84 -2.44
N LYS A 337 1.71 6.64 -2.66
CA LYS A 337 2.36 5.56 -3.40
C LYS A 337 2.12 5.65 -4.91
N LEU A 338 0.92 6.00 -5.33
CA LEU A 338 0.50 5.92 -6.73
C LEU A 338 0.51 7.26 -7.45
N GLY A 339 0.25 8.35 -6.75
CA GLY A 339 0.02 9.67 -7.34
C GLY A 339 -1.39 9.81 -7.95
N ASN A 340 -1.78 11.05 -8.22
CA ASN A 340 -3.15 11.41 -8.58
C ASN A 340 -3.61 10.81 -9.91
N GLU A 341 -2.74 10.75 -10.91
CA GLU A 341 -3.04 10.24 -12.26
C GLU A 341 -3.35 8.74 -12.24
N ARG A 342 -2.56 7.97 -11.49
CA ARG A 342 -2.79 6.51 -11.35
C ARG A 342 -4.03 6.23 -10.52
N ILE A 343 -4.30 7.06 -9.50
CA ILE A 343 -5.54 6.97 -8.71
C ILE A 343 -6.76 7.23 -9.59
N MET A 344 -6.73 8.21 -10.49
CA MET A 344 -7.83 8.44 -11.43
C MET A 344 -8.10 7.23 -12.32
N LEU A 345 -7.04 6.60 -12.87
CA LEU A 345 -7.18 5.40 -13.70
C LEU A 345 -7.69 4.20 -12.91
N LEU A 346 -7.23 4.05 -11.68
CA LEU A 346 -7.68 3.01 -10.78
C LEU A 346 -9.15 3.23 -10.39
N ALA A 347 -9.53 4.48 -10.06
CA ALA A 347 -10.91 4.84 -9.76
C ALA A 347 -11.83 4.58 -10.96
N ALA A 348 -11.41 4.93 -12.17
CA ALA A 348 -12.15 4.67 -13.39
C ALA A 348 -12.37 3.15 -13.62
N TYR A 349 -11.34 2.35 -13.39
CA TYR A 349 -11.46 0.89 -13.47
C TYR A 349 -12.44 0.35 -12.43
N ILE A 350 -12.29 0.71 -11.15
CA ILE A 350 -13.19 0.26 -10.07
C ILE A 350 -14.64 0.71 -10.35
N TYR A 351 -14.84 1.96 -10.77
CA TYR A 351 -16.15 2.49 -11.13
C TYR A 351 -16.81 1.73 -12.30
N SER A 352 -15.99 1.21 -13.24
CA SER A 352 -16.48 0.42 -14.38
C SER A 352 -16.86 -1.02 -14.02
N LEU A 353 -16.49 -1.53 -12.83
CA LEU A 353 -16.75 -2.91 -12.43
C LEU A 353 -18.16 -3.16 -11.95
N SER A 354 -18.80 -2.15 -11.35
CA SER A 354 -20.19 -2.22 -10.89
C SER A 354 -21.14 -1.72 -11.96
N ASP A 355 -22.35 -2.29 -11.99
CA ASP A 355 -23.44 -1.70 -12.74
C ASP A 355 -23.71 -0.31 -12.16
N LYS A 356 -23.69 0.73 -13.02
CA LYS A 356 -23.73 2.14 -12.60
C LYS A 356 -24.78 2.37 -11.52
N PRO A 357 -24.39 2.82 -10.32
CA PRO A 357 -25.39 3.15 -9.30
C PRO A 357 -26.35 4.19 -9.86
N ALA A 358 -27.64 3.97 -9.68
CA ALA A 358 -28.65 4.95 -10.02
C ALA A 358 -28.25 6.29 -9.39
N LYS A 359 -28.24 7.39 -10.18
CA LYS A 359 -27.82 8.73 -9.75
C LYS A 359 -28.36 9.02 -8.37
N ALA A 360 -27.51 8.94 -7.35
CA ALA A 360 -27.89 9.19 -5.98
C ALA A 360 -28.24 10.67 -5.83
N THR A 361 -29.38 10.90 -5.24
CA THR A 361 -29.95 12.21 -4.94
C THR A 361 -28.97 13.02 -4.08
N LYS A 362 -28.64 14.23 -4.52
CA LYS A 362 -27.94 15.34 -3.83
C LYS A 362 -27.31 15.03 -2.47
N VAL A 363 -25.98 15.00 -2.47
CA VAL A 363 -25.15 14.96 -1.27
C VAL A 363 -25.45 16.20 -0.40
N LEU A 364 -25.93 15.97 0.82
CA LEU A 364 -25.93 17.00 1.86
C LEU A 364 -24.48 17.25 2.31
N PRO A 365 -24.09 18.50 2.62
CA PRO A 365 -22.74 18.82 3.02
C PRO A 365 -22.39 18.07 4.32
N VAL A 366 -21.25 17.38 4.29
CA VAL A 366 -20.68 16.65 5.43
C VAL A 366 -20.33 17.65 6.52
N ASN A 367 -21.04 17.59 7.62
CA ASN A 367 -20.72 18.34 8.83
C ASN A 367 -19.50 17.67 9.51
N THR A 368 -18.33 18.29 9.42
CA THR A 368 -17.03 17.76 9.85
C THR A 368 -16.78 17.82 11.36
N THR A 369 -17.79 17.69 12.19
CA THR A 369 -17.62 17.54 13.63
C THR A 369 -17.83 16.10 14.07
N ALA A 370 -16.92 15.20 13.68
CA ALA A 370 -16.82 13.89 14.28
C ALA A 370 -15.96 13.97 15.57
N PRO A 371 -16.38 13.39 16.69
CA PRO A 371 -15.55 13.33 17.88
C PRO A 371 -14.31 12.49 17.60
N LYS A 372 -13.15 13.01 18.00
CA LYS A 372 -11.84 12.37 17.92
C LYS A 372 -11.90 10.98 18.60
N ALA A 373 -11.85 9.91 17.82
CA ALA A 373 -11.83 8.56 18.35
C ALA A 373 -10.61 8.39 19.26
N ALA A 374 -10.83 7.92 20.50
CA ALA A 374 -9.77 7.57 21.41
C ALA A 374 -8.95 6.42 20.81
N ALA A 375 -7.62 6.56 20.85
CA ALA A 375 -6.70 5.53 20.38
C ALA A 375 -6.93 4.23 21.17
N PRO A 376 -6.92 3.06 20.51
CA PRO A 376 -7.01 1.80 21.21
C PRO A 376 -5.79 1.61 22.12
N ALA A 377 -6.05 1.24 23.38
CA ALA A 377 -5.00 0.91 24.34
C ALA A 377 -4.15 -0.27 23.83
N ALA A 378 -2.84 -0.13 23.91
CA ALA A 378 -1.90 -1.17 23.54
C ALA A 378 -2.15 -2.42 24.41
N VAL A 379 -2.47 -3.53 23.78
CA VAL A 379 -2.50 -4.84 24.44
C VAL A 379 -1.06 -5.26 24.65
N THR A 380 -0.57 -5.16 25.89
CA THR A 380 0.68 -5.79 26.29
C THR A 380 0.43 -7.29 26.43
N ALA A 381 1.07 -8.08 25.59
CA ALA A 381 1.13 -9.53 25.77
C ALA A 381 1.99 -9.85 26.99
N SER A 382 1.39 -10.54 27.95
CA SER A 382 2.08 -11.29 29.02
C SER A 382 2.15 -12.75 28.62
#